data_e7e91b4a19e88b8212e9d80d7feafac3
#
_entry.id   e7e91b4a19e88b8212e9d80d7feafac3
#
_cell.length_a   1.000
_cell.length_b   1.000
_cell.length_c   1.000
_cell.angle_alpha   90.00
_cell.angle_beta   90.00
_cell.angle_gamma   90.00
#
_symmetry.space_group_name_H-M   'P 1'
#
loop_
_entity.id
_entity.type
_entity.pdbx_description
1 polymer ?
#
loop_
_entity_poly.entity_id
_entity_poly.type
_entity_poly.pdbx_seq_one_letter_code
_entity_poly.pdbx_strand_id
1 'polypeptide(L)'
;MQTRKWNIKKDYPFISDWCKKRNWDLPIPKELLASEGIVVEEDQIICAAVLYIDQESGFSYMYGIFSDPGTSKIKLFRAMKICIDEMVNLAKSKKLKFLYTTTGETALHRLYEKHSKLKNCEDYLKSYVINLDREKYNDLDWISEDRPDNLWEKNG
;
A
#
# COMPACT_ATOMS: atom_id res chain seq x y z
N MET A 1 -12.41 -16.49 -2.20
CA MET A 1 -11.19 -15.68 -1.92
C MET A 1 -10.61 -16.13 -0.60
N GLN A 2 -9.31 -16.32 -0.56
CA GLN A 2 -8.55 -16.70 0.64
C GLN A 2 -7.44 -15.69 0.89
N THR A 3 -6.92 -15.65 2.12
CA THR A 3 -5.83 -14.78 2.51
C THR A 3 -4.63 -15.62 2.93
N ARG A 4 -3.44 -15.09 2.72
CA ARG A 4 -2.20 -15.65 3.23
C ARG A 4 -1.20 -14.56 3.58
N LYS A 5 -0.18 -14.95 4.31
CA LYS A 5 0.95 -14.06 4.57
C LYS A 5 1.67 -13.70 3.27
N TRP A 6 2.10 -12.45 3.22
CA TRP A 6 3.02 -11.93 2.22
C TRP A 6 4.36 -12.67 2.24
N ASN A 7 4.89 -12.95 1.06
CA ASN A 7 6.24 -13.49 0.88
C ASN A 7 6.95 -12.69 -0.21
N ILE A 8 7.89 -11.87 0.18
CA ILE A 8 8.56 -10.91 -0.71
C ILE A 8 9.22 -11.59 -1.93
N LYS A 9 9.82 -12.77 -1.76
CA LYS A 9 10.48 -13.48 -2.86
C LYS A 9 9.48 -13.98 -3.90
N LYS A 10 8.29 -14.43 -3.43
CA LYS A 10 7.23 -15.00 -4.28
C LYS A 10 6.34 -13.92 -4.88
N ASP A 11 6.03 -12.88 -4.11
CA ASP A 11 4.93 -11.98 -4.43
C ASP A 11 5.36 -10.65 -5.05
N TYR A 12 6.60 -10.20 -4.80
CA TYR A 12 7.12 -8.96 -5.39
C TYR A 12 7.07 -8.92 -6.92
N PRO A 13 7.35 -10.01 -7.68
CA PRO A 13 7.23 -9.99 -9.13
C PRO A 13 5.84 -9.58 -9.64
N PHE A 14 4.77 -9.98 -8.94
CA PHE A 14 3.39 -9.58 -9.28
C PHE A 14 3.18 -8.09 -9.07
N ILE A 15 3.60 -7.56 -7.91
CA ILE A 15 3.51 -6.12 -7.64
C ILE A 15 4.27 -5.31 -8.69
N SER A 16 5.49 -5.70 -8.99
CA SER A 16 6.31 -5.03 -10.01
C SER A 16 5.64 -5.03 -11.38
N ASP A 17 5.06 -6.16 -11.78
CA ASP A 17 4.31 -6.27 -13.05
C ASP A 17 3.06 -5.38 -13.06
N TRP A 18 2.31 -5.35 -11.97
CA TRP A 18 1.10 -4.52 -11.86
C TRP A 18 1.42 -3.02 -11.91
N CYS A 19 2.51 -2.59 -11.26
CA CYS A 19 2.95 -1.20 -11.35
C CYS A 19 3.34 -0.81 -12.77
N LYS A 20 4.09 -1.67 -13.47
CA LYS A 20 4.43 -1.46 -14.88
C LYS A 20 3.19 -1.35 -15.76
N LYS A 21 2.22 -2.25 -15.61
CA LYS A 21 0.96 -2.24 -16.36
C LYS A 21 0.12 -0.98 -16.13
N ARG A 22 0.31 -0.29 -15.01
CA ARG A 22 -0.38 0.95 -14.66
C ARG A 22 0.42 2.20 -15.00
N ASN A 23 1.63 2.05 -15.55
CA ASN A 23 2.59 3.14 -15.72
C ASN A 23 2.86 3.91 -14.40
N TRP A 24 2.80 3.19 -13.29
CA TRP A 24 3.24 3.73 -12.01
C TRP A 24 4.76 3.64 -11.94
N ASP A 25 5.36 4.65 -11.35
CA ASP A 25 6.75 4.55 -10.94
C ASP A 25 6.91 3.31 -10.07
N LEU A 26 8.05 2.63 -10.21
CA LEU A 26 8.27 1.39 -9.48
C LEU A 26 8.06 1.61 -7.99
N PRO A 27 7.35 0.69 -7.34
CA PRO A 27 7.24 0.72 -5.89
C PRO A 27 8.63 0.69 -5.27
N ILE A 28 8.69 1.02 -4.00
CA ILE A 28 9.89 0.91 -3.18
C ILE A 28 10.71 -0.32 -3.60
N PRO A 29 12.04 -0.20 -3.73
CA PRO A 29 12.91 -1.32 -4.01
C PRO A 29 12.60 -2.51 -3.12
N LYS A 30 12.71 -3.71 -3.69
CA LYS A 30 12.34 -4.97 -3.02
C LYS A 30 12.96 -5.10 -1.62
N GLU A 31 14.19 -4.63 -1.48
CA GLU A 31 14.98 -4.68 -0.24
C GLU A 31 14.40 -3.80 0.87
N LEU A 32 13.63 -2.79 0.49
CA LEU A 32 13.00 -1.85 1.41
C LEU A 32 11.55 -2.22 1.74
N LEU A 33 10.96 -3.22 1.07
CA LEU A 33 9.62 -3.67 1.39
C LEU A 33 9.59 -4.44 2.70
N ALA A 34 8.56 -4.16 3.50
CA ALA A 34 8.32 -4.86 4.75
C ALA A 34 8.19 -6.37 4.55
N SER A 35 8.65 -7.15 5.51
CA SER A 35 8.53 -8.62 5.53
C SER A 35 7.15 -9.10 5.94
N GLU A 36 6.36 -8.27 6.58
CA GLU A 36 4.99 -8.56 7.01
C GLU A 36 3.99 -7.99 6.00
N GLY A 37 2.87 -8.68 5.83
CA GLY A 37 1.80 -8.25 4.95
C GLY A 37 0.81 -9.35 4.65
N ILE A 38 -0.18 -9.02 3.84
CA ILE A 38 -1.29 -9.89 3.45
C ILE A 38 -1.42 -9.92 1.94
N VAL A 39 -1.67 -11.11 1.42
CA VAL A 39 -2.08 -11.36 0.03
C VAL A 39 -3.49 -11.91 0.02
N VAL A 40 -4.32 -11.41 -0.88
CA VAL A 40 -5.64 -11.96 -1.18
C VAL A 40 -5.60 -12.62 -2.55
N GLU A 41 -6.00 -13.88 -2.59
CA GLU A 41 -5.98 -14.71 -3.81
C GLU A 41 -7.24 -15.55 -3.94
N GLU A 42 -7.47 -16.02 -5.14
CA GLU A 42 -8.46 -17.05 -5.48
C GLU A 42 -7.75 -18.04 -6.40
N ASP A 43 -8.00 -18.07 -7.69
CA ASP A 43 -7.20 -18.83 -8.65
C ASP A 43 -5.82 -18.21 -8.89
N GLN A 44 -5.74 -16.90 -8.70
CA GLN A 44 -4.51 -16.09 -8.79
C GLN A 44 -4.52 -14.99 -7.75
N ILE A 45 -3.37 -14.34 -7.55
CA ILE A 45 -3.25 -13.20 -6.64
C ILE A 45 -4.07 -12.04 -7.20
N ILE A 46 -4.92 -11.44 -6.35
CA ILE A 46 -5.80 -10.32 -6.70
C ILE A 46 -5.25 -9.00 -6.16
N CYS A 47 -4.84 -8.99 -4.89
CA CYS A 47 -4.21 -7.82 -4.28
C CYS A 47 -3.29 -8.22 -3.13
N ALA A 48 -2.41 -7.31 -2.77
CA ALA A 48 -1.49 -7.45 -1.64
C ALA A 48 -1.25 -6.10 -0.98
N ALA A 49 -0.97 -6.12 0.32
CA ALA A 49 -0.50 -4.97 1.08
C ALA A 49 0.62 -5.40 2.03
N VAL A 50 1.55 -4.50 2.32
CA VAL A 50 2.67 -4.75 3.23
C VAL A 50 2.57 -3.85 4.46
N LEU A 51 3.12 -4.31 5.58
CA LEU A 51 3.02 -3.67 6.87
C LEU A 51 4.41 -3.44 7.46
N TYR A 52 4.78 -2.18 7.60
CA TYR A 52 5.94 -1.76 8.39
C TYR A 52 5.54 -1.68 9.85
N ILE A 53 6.40 -2.17 10.73
CA ILE A 53 6.10 -2.31 12.15
C ILE A 53 7.22 -1.70 12.97
N ASP A 54 6.85 -0.80 13.86
CA ASP A 54 7.68 -0.39 14.98
C ASP A 54 7.09 -0.96 16.28
N GLN A 55 7.73 -2.00 16.80
CA GLN A 55 7.28 -2.69 18.00
C GLN A 55 7.44 -1.85 19.26
N GLU A 56 8.42 -0.97 19.29
CA GLU A 56 8.72 -0.16 20.48
C GLU A 56 7.62 0.87 20.72
N SER A 57 7.25 1.63 19.71
CA SER A 57 6.16 2.61 19.80
C SER A 57 4.77 1.95 19.73
N GLY A 58 4.67 0.77 19.16
CA GLY A 58 3.42 0.11 18.80
C GLY A 58 2.75 0.70 17.58
N PHE A 59 3.52 1.40 16.73
CA PHE A 59 3.06 2.00 15.49
C PHE A 59 3.24 1.04 14.31
N SER A 60 2.32 1.11 13.35
CA SER A 60 2.47 0.42 12.08
C SER A 60 1.99 1.26 10.92
N TYR A 61 2.63 1.05 9.76
CA TYR A 61 2.29 1.71 8.51
C TYR A 61 1.95 0.68 7.44
N MET A 62 0.70 0.68 7.00
CA MET A 62 0.28 -0.10 5.85
C MET A 62 0.64 0.66 4.57
N TYR A 63 1.64 0.15 3.86
CA TYR A 63 2.08 0.72 2.60
C TYR A 63 1.23 0.20 1.46
N GLY A 64 0.29 1.03 1.03
CA GLY A 64 -0.52 0.82 -0.15
C GLY A 64 -1.31 -0.49 -0.20
N ILE A 65 -2.18 -0.58 -1.18
CA ILE A 65 -2.78 -1.84 -1.62
C ILE A 65 -2.47 -1.99 -3.10
N PHE A 66 -1.58 -2.89 -3.42
CA PHE A 66 -1.26 -3.27 -4.79
C PHE A 66 -2.30 -4.23 -5.32
N SER A 67 -2.73 -4.07 -6.56
CA SER A 67 -3.79 -4.90 -7.11
C SER A 67 -3.59 -5.21 -8.59
N ASP A 68 -4.03 -6.40 -8.98
CA ASP A 68 -4.02 -6.82 -10.38
C ASP A 68 -4.95 -5.94 -11.23
N PRO A 69 -4.43 -5.21 -12.24
CA PRO A 69 -5.23 -4.37 -13.12
C PRO A 69 -6.20 -5.15 -14.01
N GLY A 70 -5.98 -6.45 -14.19
CA GLY A 70 -6.88 -7.34 -14.96
C GLY A 70 -8.11 -7.82 -14.18
N THR A 71 -8.13 -7.60 -12.87
CA THR A 71 -9.26 -8.03 -12.03
C THR A 71 -10.48 -7.11 -12.18
N SER A 72 -11.69 -7.70 -12.29
CA SER A 72 -12.92 -6.92 -12.37
C SER A 72 -13.12 -6.03 -11.13
N LYS A 73 -13.71 -4.83 -11.31
CA LYS A 73 -13.89 -3.83 -10.24
C LYS A 73 -14.60 -4.40 -9.01
N ILE A 74 -15.63 -5.22 -9.21
CA ILE A 74 -16.42 -5.82 -8.10
C ILE A 74 -15.57 -6.82 -7.32
N LYS A 75 -14.84 -7.69 -8.02
CA LYS A 75 -13.95 -8.69 -7.41
C LYS A 75 -12.82 -7.98 -6.66
N LEU A 76 -12.24 -6.96 -7.27
CA LEU A 76 -11.17 -6.14 -6.69
C LEU A 76 -11.63 -5.44 -5.41
N PHE A 77 -12.80 -4.79 -5.42
CA PHE A 77 -13.35 -4.12 -4.24
C PHE A 77 -13.52 -5.08 -3.07
N ARG A 78 -14.05 -6.29 -3.32
CA ARG A 78 -14.19 -7.34 -2.29
C ARG A 78 -12.84 -7.79 -1.75
N ALA A 79 -11.87 -8.00 -2.63
CA ALA A 79 -10.52 -8.41 -2.24
C ALA A 79 -9.81 -7.33 -1.40
N MET A 80 -9.90 -6.07 -1.79
CA MET A 80 -9.33 -4.95 -1.04
C MET A 80 -9.95 -4.83 0.36
N LYS A 81 -11.27 -5.00 0.48
CA LYS A 81 -11.94 -5.00 1.79
C LYS A 81 -11.39 -6.11 2.69
N ILE A 82 -11.30 -7.34 2.17
CA ILE A 82 -10.71 -8.48 2.89
C ILE A 82 -9.26 -8.17 3.29
N CYS A 83 -8.48 -7.62 2.38
CA CYS A 83 -7.08 -7.26 2.63
C CYS A 83 -6.95 -6.27 3.80
N ILE A 84 -7.78 -5.22 3.83
CA ILE A 84 -7.77 -4.23 4.91
C ILE A 84 -8.17 -4.87 6.24
N ASP A 85 -9.24 -5.66 6.26
CA ASP A 85 -9.71 -6.33 7.47
C ASP A 85 -8.61 -7.25 8.04
N GLU A 86 -7.93 -8.00 7.18
CA GLU A 86 -6.82 -8.88 7.60
C GLU A 86 -5.55 -8.11 8.01
N MET A 87 -5.28 -6.95 7.41
CA MET A 87 -4.19 -6.08 7.88
C MET A 87 -4.47 -5.52 9.28
N VAL A 88 -5.71 -5.15 9.57
CA VAL A 88 -6.13 -4.75 10.92
C VAL A 88 -5.97 -5.93 11.90
N ASN A 89 -6.36 -7.14 11.50
CA ASN A 89 -6.19 -8.34 12.32
C ASN A 89 -4.72 -8.66 12.57
N LEU A 90 -3.87 -8.53 11.55
CA LEU A 90 -2.43 -8.72 11.65
C LEU A 90 -1.82 -7.71 12.65
N ALA A 91 -2.15 -6.42 12.52
CA ALA A 91 -1.68 -5.39 13.44
C ALA A 91 -2.10 -5.69 14.89
N LYS A 92 -3.35 -6.10 15.12
CA LYS A 92 -3.84 -6.50 16.45
C LYS A 92 -3.11 -7.73 16.98
N SER A 93 -2.88 -8.74 16.17
CA SER A 93 -2.15 -9.96 16.57
C SER A 93 -0.71 -9.66 17.00
N LYS A 94 -0.12 -8.61 16.47
CA LYS A 94 1.20 -8.10 16.84
C LYS A 94 1.16 -7.13 18.03
N LYS A 95 -0.02 -6.92 18.64
CA LYS A 95 -0.26 -6.00 19.77
C LYS A 95 0.11 -4.55 19.47
N LEU A 96 -0.02 -4.13 18.21
CA LEU A 96 0.24 -2.76 17.80
C LEU A 96 -0.90 -1.84 18.22
N LYS A 97 -0.58 -0.60 18.56
CA LYS A 97 -1.54 0.41 19.05
C LYS A 97 -2.18 1.19 17.92
N PHE A 98 -1.41 1.41 16.84
CA PHE A 98 -1.83 2.25 15.72
C PHE A 98 -1.52 1.56 14.40
N LEU A 99 -2.46 1.67 13.45
CA LEU A 99 -2.29 1.33 12.05
C LEU A 99 -2.55 2.57 11.23
N TYR A 100 -1.50 3.07 10.59
CA TYR A 100 -1.53 4.24 9.72
C TYR A 100 -1.43 3.83 8.26
N THR A 101 -2.06 4.57 7.37
CA THR A 101 -1.93 4.41 5.91
C THR A 101 -2.16 5.72 5.22
N THR A 102 -1.62 5.87 4.03
CA THR A 102 -1.87 7.00 3.14
C THR A 102 -2.39 6.50 1.80
N THR A 103 -3.20 7.29 1.13
CA THR A 103 -3.62 7.01 -0.24
C THR A 103 -4.01 8.29 -0.95
N GLY A 104 -3.67 8.40 -2.24
CA GLY A 104 -4.19 9.42 -3.15
C GLY A 104 -5.39 8.93 -3.98
N GLU A 105 -5.78 7.66 -3.82
CA GLU A 105 -6.83 7.03 -4.63
C GLU A 105 -8.21 7.25 -4.01
N THR A 106 -9.08 8.00 -4.68
CA THR A 106 -10.47 8.29 -4.21
C THR A 106 -11.27 7.02 -3.88
N ALA A 107 -11.07 5.94 -4.64
CA ALA A 107 -11.73 4.67 -4.38
C ALA A 107 -11.32 4.05 -3.05
N LEU A 108 -10.03 4.16 -2.68
CA LEU A 108 -9.51 3.69 -1.39
C LEU A 108 -9.98 4.59 -0.24
N HIS A 109 -10.08 5.91 -0.42
CA HIS A 109 -10.68 6.79 0.59
C HIS A 109 -12.08 6.30 0.98
N ARG A 110 -12.96 6.09 -0.01
CA ARG A 110 -14.31 5.59 0.25
C ARG A 110 -14.33 4.22 0.94
N LEU A 111 -13.38 3.35 0.58
CA LEU A 111 -13.27 2.03 1.18
C LEU A 111 -12.84 2.14 2.65
N TYR A 112 -11.86 2.97 2.96
CA TYR A 112 -11.39 3.20 4.32
C TYR A 112 -12.48 3.81 5.21
N GLU A 113 -13.15 4.86 4.77
CA GLU A 113 -14.16 5.57 5.55
C GLU A 113 -15.44 4.76 5.76
N LYS A 114 -15.94 4.09 4.71
CA LYS A 114 -17.25 3.43 4.76
C LYS A 114 -17.20 1.97 5.19
N HIS A 115 -16.10 1.28 4.93
CA HIS A 115 -16.03 -0.17 5.05
C HIS A 115 -14.89 -0.68 5.94
N SER A 116 -14.13 0.23 6.54
CA SER A 116 -13.12 -0.11 7.53
C SER A 116 -13.32 0.73 8.79
N LYS A 117 -12.54 0.45 9.82
CA LYS A 117 -12.49 1.27 11.03
C LYS A 117 -11.45 2.40 10.97
N LEU A 118 -10.84 2.58 9.80
CA LEU A 118 -9.87 3.64 9.57
C LEU A 118 -10.60 4.98 9.49
N LYS A 119 -10.02 5.99 10.14
CA LYS A 119 -10.56 7.35 10.14
C LYS A 119 -9.58 8.27 9.45
N ASN A 120 -10.10 9.20 8.66
CA ASN A 120 -9.28 10.30 8.16
C ASN A 120 -8.78 11.12 9.35
N CYS A 121 -7.46 11.28 9.44
CA CYS A 121 -6.83 12.01 10.54
C CYS A 121 -6.21 13.34 10.10
N GLU A 122 -6.11 13.59 8.80
CA GLU A 122 -5.47 14.79 8.27
C GLU A 122 -6.05 15.19 6.90
N ASP A 123 -6.34 16.48 6.74
CA ASP A 123 -6.84 17.02 5.48
C ASP A 123 -5.72 17.45 4.51
N TYR A 124 -4.46 17.60 4.99
CA TYR A 124 -3.34 18.18 4.24
C TYR A 124 -2.01 17.48 4.50
N LEU A 125 -1.88 16.21 4.13
CA LEU A 125 -0.60 15.50 4.28
C LEU A 125 0.28 15.70 3.06
N LYS A 126 1.46 16.33 3.26
CA LYS A 126 2.59 16.23 2.32
C LYS A 126 3.58 15.21 2.86
N SER A 127 3.86 14.18 2.09
CA SER A 127 4.88 13.19 2.44
C SER A 127 6.25 13.67 1.96
N TYR A 128 7.24 13.57 2.83
CA TYR A 128 8.62 13.88 2.51
C TYR A 128 9.50 12.66 2.74
N VAL A 129 10.48 12.47 1.89
CA VAL A 129 11.48 11.42 2.02
C VAL A 129 12.85 11.97 1.72
N ILE A 130 13.86 11.47 2.42
CA ILE A 130 15.26 11.71 2.10
C ILE A 130 15.96 10.37 1.93
N ASN A 131 16.73 10.24 0.85
CA ASN A 131 17.62 9.12 0.66
C ASN A 131 18.92 9.35 1.46
N LEU A 132 19.13 8.57 2.50
CA LEU A 132 20.30 8.64 3.36
C LEU A 132 21.47 7.75 2.88
N ASP A 133 21.19 6.83 1.97
CA ASP A 133 22.17 5.90 1.39
C ASP A 133 22.24 6.06 -0.14
N ARG A 134 22.82 7.19 -0.58
CA ARG A 134 22.94 7.54 -1.99
C ARG A 134 23.84 6.59 -2.80
N GLU A 135 24.74 5.86 -2.16
CA GLU A 135 25.61 4.91 -2.83
C GLU A 135 24.85 3.65 -3.26
N LYS A 136 23.88 3.24 -2.46
CA LYS A 136 23.09 2.03 -2.69
C LYS A 136 21.85 2.26 -3.54
N TYR A 137 21.23 3.42 -3.39
CA TYR A 137 20.00 3.80 -4.09
C TYR A 137 20.29 5.09 -4.85
N ASN A 138 20.88 4.95 -6.04
CA ASN A 138 21.15 6.08 -6.92
C ASN A 138 19.86 6.84 -7.12
N ASP A 139 19.93 8.13 -6.83
CA ASP A 139 18.89 9.12 -6.93
C ASP A 139 17.45 8.60 -6.78
N LEU A 140 16.64 9.30 -6.07
CA LEU A 140 15.21 8.97 -5.91
C LEU A 140 14.48 9.08 -7.26
N ASP A 141 15.02 8.44 -8.32
CA ASP A 141 14.46 8.41 -9.68
C ASP A 141 13.02 7.86 -9.73
N TRP A 142 12.58 7.22 -8.64
CA TRP A 142 11.21 6.80 -8.45
C TRP A 142 10.30 7.90 -7.88
N ILE A 143 10.86 9.03 -7.42
CA ILE A 143 10.11 10.24 -7.12
C ILE A 143 10.24 11.12 -8.35
N SER A 144 9.34 10.98 -9.32
CA SER A 144 9.34 11.83 -10.50
C SER A 144 9.28 13.30 -10.08
N GLU A 145 10.26 14.09 -10.50
CA GLU A 145 10.24 15.55 -10.39
C GLU A 145 9.05 16.17 -11.15
N ASP A 146 8.45 15.38 -12.06
CA ASP A 146 7.33 15.76 -12.93
C ASP A 146 5.94 15.40 -12.40
N ARG A 147 5.74 15.28 -11.08
CA ARG A 147 4.36 15.38 -10.60
C ARG A 147 3.91 16.82 -10.81
N PRO A 148 3.00 17.09 -11.74
CA PRO A 148 2.49 18.44 -11.88
C PRO A 148 1.87 18.84 -10.54
N ASP A 149 2.35 19.94 -9.97
CA ASP A 149 1.88 20.55 -8.72
C ASP A 149 0.38 20.90 -8.74
N ASN A 150 -0.32 20.56 -9.81
CA ASN A 150 -1.65 21.06 -10.17
C ASN A 150 -2.78 20.04 -10.00
N LEU A 151 -2.54 18.86 -9.42
CA LEU A 151 -3.64 17.89 -9.22
C LEU A 151 -4.64 18.35 -8.15
N TRP A 152 -4.32 19.36 -7.36
CA TRP A 152 -5.15 19.86 -6.25
C TRP A 152 -5.87 21.17 -6.55
N GLU A 153 -5.48 21.92 -7.60
CA GLU A 153 -6.08 23.21 -7.92
C GLU A 153 -7.34 23.16 -8.80
N LYS A 154 -7.75 21.97 -9.27
CA LYS A 154 -8.88 21.85 -10.20
C LYS A 154 -10.22 21.47 -9.59
N ASN A 155 -10.35 21.40 -8.28
CA ASN A 155 -11.64 21.13 -7.61
C ASN A 155 -11.90 22.12 -6.45
N GLY A 156 -11.65 23.39 -6.70
CA GLY A 156 -12.21 24.47 -5.91
C GLY A 156 -13.60 24.82 -6.43
#